data_c13bc595fc00a67758d869fc34fda7d7
#
_entry.id   c13bc595fc00a67758d869fc34fda7d7
#
_cell.length_a   1.000
_cell.length_b   1.000
_cell.length_c   1.000
_cell.angle_alpha   90.00
_cell.angle_beta   90.00
_cell.angle_gamma   90.00
#
_symmetry.space_group_name_H-M   'P 1'
#
loop_
_entity.id
_entity.type
_entity.pdbx_description
1 polymer ?
#
loop_
_entity_poly.entity_id
_entity_poly.type
_entity_poly.pdbx_seq_one_letter_code
_entity_poly.pdbx_strand_id
1 'polypeptide(L)'
;MTFIDTLLTYARAGYPAVAVVSHEESRVLGELARAAERAQRTLATWSLTQGWIGLGRAQAQGDPSGAVKAVQEFPEPCFAVLKDFHPYLDSPEVVRTIRDAVPILNGEEKTLIFLSPRLTLPME
;
A
#
# COMPACT_ATOMS: atom_id res chain seq x y z
N MET A 1 21.07 1.47 -8.59
CA MET A 1 19.82 2.12 -8.12
C MET A 1 19.37 1.46 -6.82
N THR A 2 19.11 2.23 -5.80
CA THR A 2 18.66 1.70 -4.52
C THR A 2 17.17 1.37 -4.55
N PHE A 3 16.71 0.63 -3.56
CA PHE A 3 15.27 0.36 -3.40
C PHE A 3 14.47 1.66 -3.33
N ILE A 4 14.95 2.64 -2.56
CA ILE A 4 14.27 3.93 -2.42
C ILE A 4 14.19 4.65 -3.77
N ASP A 5 15.28 4.66 -4.52
CA ASP A 5 15.30 5.31 -5.84
C ASP A 5 14.31 4.65 -6.80
N THR A 6 14.24 3.33 -6.79
CA THR A 6 13.32 2.57 -7.63
C THR A 6 11.87 2.89 -7.26
N LEU A 7 11.55 2.90 -5.96
CA LEU A 7 10.21 3.20 -5.49
C LEU A 7 9.79 4.63 -5.88
N LEU A 8 10.69 5.60 -5.69
CA LEU A 8 10.39 6.99 -6.03
C LEU A 8 10.19 7.17 -7.54
N THR A 9 10.93 6.41 -8.34
CA THR A 9 10.76 6.42 -9.79
C THR A 9 9.36 5.96 -10.18
N TYR A 10 8.88 4.85 -9.60
CA TYR A 10 7.53 4.37 -9.88
C TYR A 10 6.47 5.37 -9.39
N ALA A 11 6.66 5.95 -8.22
CA ALA A 11 5.72 6.91 -7.68
C ALA A 11 5.61 8.15 -8.57
N ARG A 12 6.75 8.66 -9.07
CA ARG A 12 6.76 9.81 -9.97
C ARG A 12 6.12 9.49 -11.32
N ALA A 13 6.24 8.25 -11.76
CA ALA A 13 5.64 7.80 -13.02
C ALA A 13 4.12 7.58 -12.89
N GLY A 14 3.57 7.72 -11.68
CA GLY A 14 2.13 7.61 -11.47
C GLY A 14 1.61 6.20 -11.26
N TYR A 15 2.49 5.23 -10.99
CA TYR A 15 2.03 3.87 -10.68
C TYR A 15 1.22 3.89 -9.39
N PRO A 16 -0.06 3.46 -9.43
CA PRO A 16 -0.92 3.51 -8.24
C PRO A 16 -0.71 2.35 -7.27
N ALA A 17 -0.01 1.30 -7.69
CA ALA A 17 0.22 0.12 -6.85
C ALA A 17 1.57 -0.52 -7.16
N VAL A 18 2.29 -0.89 -6.12
CA VAL A 18 3.61 -1.53 -6.21
C VAL A 18 3.64 -2.68 -5.22
N ALA A 19 4.19 -3.82 -5.62
CA ALA A 19 4.40 -4.96 -4.72
C ALA A 19 5.87 -5.01 -4.29
N VAL A 20 6.09 -5.16 -2.99
CA VAL A 20 7.42 -5.32 -2.42
C VAL A 20 7.45 -6.69 -1.71
N VAL A 21 8.35 -7.55 -2.15
CA VAL A 21 8.48 -8.90 -1.59
C VAL A 21 9.74 -8.96 -0.74
N SER A 22 9.56 -9.17 0.57
CA SER A 22 10.69 -9.26 1.49
C SER A 22 10.25 -9.91 2.80
N HIS A 23 11.13 -10.70 3.41
CA HIS A 23 10.94 -11.23 4.76
C HIS A 23 11.38 -10.23 5.83
N GLU A 24 12.05 -9.15 5.44
CA GLU A 24 12.62 -8.18 6.38
C GLU A 24 11.70 -6.98 6.54
N GLU A 25 10.50 -7.21 7.09
CA GLU A 25 9.45 -6.20 7.18
C GLU A 25 9.93 -4.91 7.85
N SER A 26 10.58 -5.01 9.01
CA SER A 26 11.02 -3.82 9.75
C SER A 26 12.03 -2.99 8.95
N ARG A 27 12.96 -3.67 8.27
CA ARG A 27 13.95 -2.96 7.45
C ARG A 27 13.28 -2.24 6.29
N VAL A 28 12.36 -2.94 5.61
CA VAL A 28 11.66 -2.35 4.47
C VAL A 28 10.79 -1.17 4.91
N LEU A 29 10.09 -1.30 6.03
CA LEU A 29 9.28 -0.19 6.55
C LEU A 29 10.15 1.04 6.87
N GLY A 30 11.35 0.83 7.41
CA GLY A 30 12.29 1.93 7.62
C GLY A 30 12.69 2.61 6.31
N GLU A 31 12.94 1.83 5.26
CA GLU A 31 13.26 2.39 3.95
C GLU A 31 12.06 3.11 3.34
N LEU A 32 10.86 2.58 3.52
CA LEU A 32 9.64 3.23 3.04
C LEU A 32 9.41 4.56 3.75
N ALA A 33 9.70 4.63 5.05
CA ALA A 33 9.58 5.87 5.80
C ALA A 33 10.54 6.93 5.25
N ARG A 34 11.78 6.53 4.92
CA ARG A 34 12.74 7.45 4.33
C ARG A 34 12.31 7.91 2.93
N ALA A 35 11.75 6.98 2.14
CA ALA A 35 11.24 7.32 0.81
C ALA A 35 10.08 8.31 0.91
N ALA A 36 9.17 8.10 1.86
CA ALA A 36 8.05 9.00 2.08
C ALA A 36 8.53 10.40 2.46
N GLU A 37 9.53 10.48 3.34
CA GLU A 37 10.10 11.75 3.74
C GLU A 37 10.74 12.48 2.55
N ARG A 38 11.52 11.76 1.73
CA ARG A 38 12.14 12.35 0.53
C ARG A 38 11.10 12.84 -0.49
N ALA A 39 9.99 12.11 -0.61
CA ALA A 39 8.92 12.46 -1.53
C ALA A 39 7.92 13.46 -0.94
N GLN A 40 8.09 13.81 0.34
CA GLN A 40 7.15 14.66 1.08
C GLN A 40 5.73 14.06 1.07
N ARG A 41 5.65 12.75 1.31
CA ARG A 41 4.40 12.02 1.37
C ARG A 41 4.14 11.49 2.77
N THR A 42 2.88 11.42 3.16
CA THR A 42 2.48 10.77 4.41
C THR A 42 2.60 9.26 4.23
N LEU A 43 3.06 8.56 5.26
CA LEU A 43 3.12 7.11 5.27
C LEU A 43 2.09 6.55 6.23
N ALA A 44 1.25 5.64 5.74
CA ALA A 44 0.32 4.90 6.57
C ALA A 44 0.56 3.41 6.35
N THR A 45 0.38 2.61 7.39
CA THR A 45 0.55 1.16 7.31
C THR A 45 -0.70 0.45 7.82
N TRP A 46 -1.02 -0.67 7.20
CA TRP A 46 -2.17 -1.49 7.58
C TRP A 46 -1.74 -2.92 7.86
N SER A 47 -2.34 -3.50 8.91
CA SER A 47 -2.30 -4.94 9.12
C SER A 47 -3.68 -5.41 9.53
N LEU A 48 -3.94 -6.71 9.38
CA LEU A 48 -5.26 -7.26 9.72
C LEU A 48 -5.63 -7.00 11.17
N THR A 49 -4.64 -7.08 12.07
CA THR A 49 -4.89 -6.98 13.51
C THR A 49 -4.98 -5.54 14.02
N GLN A 50 -4.37 -4.59 13.32
CA GLN A 50 -4.28 -3.21 13.81
C GLN A 50 -5.09 -2.21 12.98
N GLY A 51 -5.40 -2.55 11.73
CA GLY A 51 -6.00 -1.60 10.81
C GLY A 51 -4.97 -0.56 10.36
N TRP A 52 -5.43 0.57 9.85
CA TRP A 52 -4.55 1.64 9.40
C TRP A 52 -3.96 2.41 10.57
N ILE A 53 -2.65 2.65 10.50
CA ILE A 53 -1.89 3.42 11.49
C ILE A 53 -1.14 4.52 10.73
N GLY A 54 -1.02 5.69 11.36
CA GLY A 54 -0.27 6.81 10.77
C GLY A 54 -1.14 7.98 10.36
N LEU A 55 -2.47 7.88 10.53
CA LEU A 55 -3.42 8.90 10.11
C LEU A 55 -4.39 9.28 11.24
N GLY A 56 -3.92 9.25 12.46
CA GLY A 56 -4.67 9.69 13.63
C GLY A 56 -5.41 8.56 14.33
N ARG A 57 -6.19 7.75 13.64
CA ARG A 57 -6.91 6.63 14.25
C ARG A 57 -6.90 5.41 13.34
N ALA A 58 -6.96 4.23 13.96
CA ALA A 58 -7.02 2.98 13.23
C ALA A 58 -8.36 2.84 12.50
N GLN A 59 -8.32 2.33 11.28
CA GLN A 59 -9.49 2.05 10.46
C GLN A 59 -9.31 0.70 9.77
N ALA A 60 -10.42 0.06 9.46
CA ALA A 60 -10.45 -1.19 8.68
C ALA A 60 -9.71 -2.35 9.35
N GLN A 61 -9.71 -2.41 10.68
CA GLN A 61 -9.18 -3.56 11.40
C GLN A 61 -10.02 -4.78 11.04
N GLY A 62 -9.34 -5.88 10.63
CA GLY A 62 -10.03 -7.10 10.24
C GLY A 62 -10.79 -7.02 8.92
N ASP A 63 -10.57 -5.98 8.11
CA ASP A 63 -11.36 -5.73 6.92
C ASP A 63 -10.47 -5.39 5.72
N PRO A 64 -10.00 -6.41 4.97
CA PRO A 64 -9.11 -6.17 3.83
C PRO A 64 -9.72 -5.28 2.73
N SER A 65 -10.98 -5.51 2.37
CA SER A 65 -11.64 -4.68 1.35
C SER A 65 -11.79 -3.25 1.83
N GLY A 66 -12.20 -3.07 3.09
CA GLY A 66 -12.30 -1.74 3.69
C GLY A 66 -10.97 -1.03 3.78
N ALA A 67 -9.88 -1.79 3.96
CA ALA A 67 -8.54 -1.22 4.00
C ALA A 67 -8.20 -0.53 2.68
N VAL A 68 -8.50 -1.17 1.55
CA VAL A 68 -8.25 -0.59 0.23
C VAL A 68 -9.15 0.61 -0.01
N LYS A 69 -10.44 0.49 0.33
CA LYS A 69 -11.40 1.60 0.15
C LYS A 69 -11.00 2.84 0.95
N ALA A 70 -10.49 2.64 2.16
CA ALA A 70 -10.12 3.75 3.05
C ALA A 70 -9.07 4.66 2.45
N VAL A 71 -8.21 4.15 1.58
CA VAL A 71 -7.13 4.94 0.97
C VAL A 71 -7.71 6.10 0.14
N GLN A 72 -8.91 5.95 -0.40
CA GLN A 72 -9.54 7.02 -1.17
C GLN A 72 -9.84 8.25 -0.31
N GLU A 73 -9.96 8.07 1.00
CA GLU A 73 -10.22 9.16 1.94
C GLU A 73 -8.94 9.75 2.54
N PHE A 74 -7.79 9.17 2.23
CA PHE A 74 -6.53 9.63 2.82
C PHE A 74 -6.07 10.94 2.18
N PRO A 75 -5.39 11.81 2.95
CA PRO A 75 -4.82 13.04 2.38
C PRO A 75 -3.77 12.72 1.32
N GLU A 76 -3.72 13.53 0.29
CA GLU A 76 -2.64 13.47 -0.70
C GLU A 76 -1.48 14.35 -0.26
N PRO A 77 -0.25 14.01 -0.62
CA PRO A 77 0.16 12.72 -1.21
C PRO A 77 0.48 11.70 -0.13
N CYS A 78 0.35 10.42 -0.45
CA CYS A 78 0.64 9.38 0.55
C CYS A 78 1.16 8.09 -0.04
N PHE A 79 1.86 7.32 0.80
CA PHE A 79 2.16 5.91 0.59
C PHE A 79 1.30 5.11 1.57
N ALA A 80 0.50 4.20 1.05
CA ALA A 80 -0.39 3.35 1.85
C ALA A 80 0.11 1.91 1.78
N VAL A 81 0.73 1.44 2.87
CA VAL A 81 1.37 0.13 2.93
C VAL A 81 0.41 -0.90 3.51
N LEU A 82 0.14 -1.95 2.75
CA LEU A 82 -0.70 -3.07 3.18
C LEU A 82 0.21 -4.25 3.49
N LYS A 83 0.37 -4.55 4.78
CA LYS A 83 1.27 -5.61 5.24
C LYS A 83 0.57 -6.96 5.22
N ASP A 84 1.27 -7.99 4.69
CA ASP A 84 0.76 -9.36 4.63
C ASP A 84 -0.61 -9.44 3.96
N PHE A 85 -0.76 -8.74 2.85
CA PHE A 85 -2.04 -8.68 2.13
C PHE A 85 -2.22 -9.84 1.15
N HIS A 86 -1.15 -10.60 0.89
CA HIS A 86 -1.18 -11.67 -0.12
C HIS A 86 -2.27 -12.74 0.08
N PRO A 87 -2.64 -13.13 1.33
CA PRO A 87 -3.71 -14.13 1.49
C PRO A 87 -5.07 -13.65 0.99
N TYR A 88 -5.28 -12.35 0.92
CA TYR A 88 -6.59 -11.79 0.55
C TYR A 88 -6.73 -11.59 -0.96
N LEU A 89 -5.65 -11.74 -1.71
CA LEU A 89 -5.68 -11.59 -3.17
C LEU A 89 -6.41 -12.73 -3.87
N ASP A 90 -6.80 -13.78 -3.14
CA ASP A 90 -7.65 -14.85 -3.66
C ASP A 90 -9.14 -14.52 -3.54
N SER A 91 -9.50 -13.49 -2.80
CA SER A 91 -10.90 -13.10 -2.60
C SER A 91 -11.41 -12.29 -3.79
N PRO A 92 -12.48 -12.73 -4.45
CA PRO A 92 -13.06 -11.94 -5.55
C PRO A 92 -13.48 -10.54 -5.12
N GLU A 93 -14.00 -10.38 -3.91
CA GLU A 93 -14.38 -9.06 -3.39
C GLU A 93 -13.17 -8.15 -3.27
N VAL A 94 -12.07 -8.64 -2.73
CA VAL A 94 -10.85 -7.86 -2.55
C VAL A 94 -10.27 -7.46 -3.91
N VAL A 95 -10.19 -8.41 -4.84
CA VAL A 95 -9.68 -8.14 -6.19
C VAL A 95 -10.52 -7.07 -6.88
N ARG A 96 -11.84 -7.17 -6.78
CA ARG A 96 -12.72 -6.17 -7.39
C ARG A 96 -12.54 -4.81 -6.75
N THR A 97 -12.40 -4.78 -5.42
CA THR A 97 -12.19 -3.52 -4.69
C THR A 97 -10.90 -2.83 -5.15
N ILE A 98 -9.82 -3.60 -5.33
CA ILE A 98 -8.56 -3.05 -5.83
C ILE A 98 -8.74 -2.51 -7.24
N ARG A 99 -9.42 -3.24 -8.12
CA ARG A 99 -9.66 -2.80 -9.49
C ARG A 99 -10.49 -1.52 -9.56
N ASP A 100 -11.43 -1.36 -8.65
CA ASP A 100 -12.22 -0.12 -8.59
C ASP A 100 -11.41 1.05 -8.05
N ALA A 101 -10.51 0.80 -7.09
CA ALA A 101 -9.72 1.85 -6.45
C ALA A 101 -8.58 2.36 -7.35
N VAL A 102 -7.93 1.48 -8.10
CA VAL A 102 -6.72 1.84 -8.86
C VAL A 102 -6.94 3.02 -9.81
N PRO A 103 -8.00 3.08 -10.62
CA PRO A 103 -8.22 4.25 -11.49
C PRO A 103 -8.40 5.56 -10.72
N ILE A 104 -8.99 5.50 -9.53
CA ILE A 104 -9.20 6.68 -8.69
C ILE A 104 -7.85 7.14 -8.13
N LEU A 105 -7.07 6.20 -7.58
CA LEU A 105 -5.77 6.52 -7.00
C LEU A 105 -4.78 7.01 -8.05
N ASN A 106 -4.93 6.56 -9.29
CA ASN A 106 -4.05 6.97 -10.37
C ASN A 106 -4.16 8.48 -10.66
N GLY A 107 -5.31 9.08 -10.38
CA GLY A 107 -5.51 10.52 -10.54
C GLY A 107 -5.10 11.31 -9.31
N GLU A 108 -4.64 10.66 -8.26
CA GLU A 108 -4.23 11.25 -7.00
C GLU A 108 -2.78 10.85 -6.72
N GLU A 109 -2.09 11.59 -5.89
CA GLU A 109 -0.72 11.23 -5.51
C GLU A 109 -0.75 10.23 -4.36
N LYS A 110 -1.35 9.07 -4.60
CA LYS A 110 -1.47 7.99 -3.62
C LYS A 110 -0.96 6.70 -4.26
N THR A 111 -0.09 6.01 -3.55
CA THR A 111 0.48 4.75 -4.01
C THR A 111 0.19 3.66 -2.99
N LEU A 112 -0.45 2.58 -3.44
CA LEU A 112 -0.63 1.37 -2.64
C LEU A 112 0.68 0.57 -2.70
N ILE A 113 1.16 0.13 -1.55
CA ILE A 113 2.34 -0.71 -1.47
C ILE A 113 1.97 -1.99 -0.76
N PHE A 114 2.03 -3.11 -1.49
CA PHE A 114 1.75 -4.43 -0.92
C PHE A 114 3.06 -5.03 -0.46
N LEU A 115 3.26 -5.09 0.86
CA LEU A 115 4.47 -5.62 1.46
C LEU A 115 4.21 -7.02 2.02
N SER A 116 4.83 -8.03 1.43
CA SER A 116 4.59 -9.43 1.76
C SER A 116 5.88 -10.23 1.69
N PRO A 117 5.98 -11.35 2.44
CA PRO A 117 7.14 -12.23 2.31
C PRO A 117 7.16 -12.99 0.98
N ARG A 118 6.00 -13.09 0.33
CA ARG A 118 5.88 -13.72 -0.98
C ARG A 118 4.72 -13.09 -1.73
N LEU A 119 4.76 -13.20 -3.05
CA LEU A 119 3.69 -12.69 -3.90
C LEU A 119 2.84 -13.85 -4.41
N THR A 120 1.53 -13.76 -4.17
CA THR A 120 0.55 -14.69 -4.73
C THR A 120 -0.42 -13.87 -5.57
N LEU A 121 -0.48 -14.16 -6.87
CA LEU A 121 -1.38 -13.45 -7.76
C LEU A 121 -2.61 -14.31 -8.05
N PRO A 122 -3.79 -13.72 -8.18
CA PRO A 122 -4.98 -14.47 -8.54
C PRO A 122 -4.82 -15.05 -9.95
N MET A 123 -5.36 -16.24 -10.13
CA MET A 123 -5.47 -16.85 -11.46
C MET A 123 -6.55 -16.14 -12.24
N GLU A 124 -6.28 -15.88 -13.48
CA GLU A 124 -7.25 -15.26 -14.37
C GLU A 124 -8.03 -16.27 -15.17
#